data_ed7871de83dc465322d3e1a1225265be
#
_entry.id   ed7871de83dc465322d3e1a1225265be
#
_cell.length_a   1.000
_cell.length_b   1.000
_cell.length_c   1.000
_cell.angle_alpha   90.00
_cell.angle_beta   90.00
_cell.angle_gamma   90.00
#
_symmetry.space_group_name_H-M   'P 1'
#
loop_
_entity.id
_entity.type
_entity.pdbx_description
1 polymer ?
#
loop_
_entity_poly.entity_id
_entity_poly.type
_entity_poly.pdbx_seq_one_letter_code
_entity_poly.pdbx_strand_id
1 'polypeptide(L)'
;MRHGTITMHIRTLSARSTSLGATVTAFTVLICLLVWGQHAVGAAHEASIERDQYGVPHIYGETDADAAFGLAYAQAEDSWPIMEGSLPFFRGNAGLYEGQEGAQSDYLVKWLDLWGTLDRDYERVLSPEIRRYVEAFAEGFNAFTRDNPSEVKHPELLPITGKDIIAGHMLRHPLFYGFDGPVLELFGDERPNTVSKAPYNPNPKDPIGSNATAIAPSRTEDGSTYLIINSHQPLTGPVAWYEAHIESGEGLNVMGGLFPGAPTMGVGFTEEHGWGATVNKPDLVDIYVLKMNPDNPNQYRLDDEWRDLEVSEVKLKLKLWGFIPWSVKREVLR
;
A
#
# COMPACT_ATOMS: atom_id res chain seq x y z
N MET A 1 6.41 -37.72 -14.08
CA MET A 1 7.34 -36.87 -13.34
C MET A 1 6.62 -36.55 -12.03
N ARG A 2 7.23 -36.82 -10.89
CA ARG A 2 6.62 -36.51 -9.60
C ARG A 2 6.77 -34.99 -9.40
N HIS A 3 5.67 -34.25 -9.46
CA HIS A 3 5.65 -32.85 -9.06
C HIS A 3 5.77 -32.82 -7.53
N GLY A 4 6.91 -32.40 -7.02
CA GLY A 4 7.12 -32.22 -5.60
C GLY A 4 6.51 -30.89 -5.20
N THR A 5 5.55 -30.91 -4.28
CA THR A 5 5.07 -29.73 -3.57
C THR A 5 6.24 -29.22 -2.74
N ILE A 6 6.60 -27.95 -2.89
CA ILE A 6 7.60 -27.29 -2.05
C ILE A 6 6.83 -26.59 -0.94
N THR A 7 6.96 -27.09 0.28
CA THR A 7 6.38 -26.46 1.48
C THR A 7 7.49 -25.64 2.16
N MET A 8 7.25 -24.38 2.38
CA MET A 8 8.16 -23.49 3.10
C MET A 8 7.49 -23.04 4.41
N HIS A 9 8.18 -23.27 5.52
CA HIS A 9 7.75 -22.76 6.83
C HIS A 9 8.62 -21.56 7.20
N ILE A 10 7.99 -20.42 7.44
CA ILE A 10 8.68 -19.17 7.77
C ILE A 10 8.40 -18.81 9.21
N ARG A 11 9.47 -18.49 9.97
CA ARG A 11 9.37 -18.04 11.36
C ARG A 11 10.20 -16.78 11.54
N THR A 12 9.66 -15.79 12.21
CA THR A 12 10.47 -14.68 12.71
C THR A 12 11.31 -15.14 13.91
N LEU A 13 12.63 -15.09 13.78
CA LEU A 13 13.54 -15.37 14.89
C LEU A 13 13.60 -14.17 15.83
N SER A 14 13.06 -14.31 17.05
CA SER A 14 13.35 -13.34 18.11
C SER A 14 14.81 -13.43 18.49
N ALA A 15 15.53 -12.30 18.44
CA ALA A 15 16.91 -12.25 18.89
C ALA A 15 17.00 -12.62 20.38
N ARG A 16 17.48 -13.83 20.69
CA ARG A 16 17.85 -14.19 22.06
C ARG A 16 19.17 -13.49 22.41
N SER A 17 19.10 -12.52 23.31
CA SER A 17 20.28 -11.98 23.95
C SER A 17 20.86 -13.06 24.89
N THR A 18 22.02 -13.62 24.54
CA THR A 18 22.81 -14.43 25.46
C THR A 18 23.45 -13.50 26.49
N SER A 19 23.00 -13.60 27.75
CA SER A 19 23.65 -12.96 28.87
C SER A 19 24.93 -13.70 29.21
N LEU A 20 26.09 -13.08 29.00
CA LEU A 20 27.33 -13.47 29.71
C LEU A 20 27.29 -12.88 31.12
N GLY A 21 27.39 -13.77 32.10
CA GLY A 21 27.47 -13.38 33.50
C GLY A 21 28.79 -12.71 33.87
N ALA A 22 28.66 -11.66 34.69
CA ALA A 22 29.71 -11.23 35.60
C ALA A 22 29.06 -10.61 36.85
N THR A 23 29.40 -11.20 37.98
CA THR A 23 29.12 -10.80 39.34
C THR A 23 29.70 -9.43 39.68
N VAL A 24 28.87 -8.41 39.99
CA VAL A 24 29.28 -7.23 40.78
C VAL A 24 28.11 -6.75 41.64
N THR A 25 28.30 -6.94 42.90
CA THR A 25 27.87 -6.27 44.14
C THR A 25 26.54 -5.49 44.21
N ALA A 26 25.77 -5.92 45.17
CA ALA A 26 24.42 -5.65 45.64
C ALA A 26 24.06 -4.24 46.11
N PHE A 27 24.35 -3.16 45.40
CA PHE A 27 23.85 -1.82 45.78
C PHE A 27 23.31 -0.96 44.62
N THR A 28 23.28 -1.48 43.40
CA THR A 28 22.72 -0.80 42.23
C THR A 28 21.41 -1.44 41.73
N VAL A 29 20.84 -2.37 42.47
CA VAL A 29 19.68 -3.20 42.05
C VAL A 29 18.35 -2.45 42.15
N LEU A 30 18.26 -1.31 42.86
CA LEU A 30 16.97 -0.65 43.10
C LEU A 30 16.61 0.45 42.10
N ILE A 31 17.54 0.88 41.23
CA ILE A 31 17.28 1.92 40.20
C ILE A 31 17.15 1.31 38.79
N CYS A 32 17.64 0.09 38.57
CA CYS A 32 17.51 -0.58 37.28
C CYS A 32 16.15 -1.30 37.05
N LEU A 33 15.29 -1.41 38.08
CA LEU A 33 13.97 -2.04 37.97
C LEU A 33 12.86 -1.11 37.41
N LEU A 34 13.16 0.18 37.14
CA LEU A 34 12.19 1.14 36.62
C LEU A 34 12.39 1.49 35.13
N VAL A 35 13.33 0.86 34.43
CA VAL A 35 13.59 1.07 32.99
C VAL A 35 13.49 -0.24 32.18
N TRP A 36 12.88 -1.27 32.74
CA TRP A 36 12.34 -2.32 31.89
C TRP A 36 11.00 -1.81 31.29
N GLY A 37 11.13 -0.91 30.35
CA GLY A 37 10.09 -0.72 29.35
C GLY A 37 9.77 -2.11 28.79
N GLN A 38 8.53 -2.53 28.96
CA GLN A 38 8.00 -3.70 28.29
C GLN A 38 8.15 -3.44 26.77
N HIS A 39 9.26 -3.85 26.19
CA HIS A 39 9.23 -4.22 24.80
C HIS A 39 8.31 -5.44 24.79
N ALA A 40 7.06 -5.23 24.43
CA ALA A 40 6.21 -6.31 24.01
C ALA A 40 6.99 -6.99 22.88
N VAL A 41 7.58 -8.14 23.16
CA VAL A 41 8.07 -9.03 22.13
C VAL A 41 6.82 -9.41 21.35
N GLY A 42 6.60 -8.79 20.21
CA GLY A 42 5.51 -9.15 19.32
C GLY A 42 5.58 -10.65 19.09
N ALA A 43 4.44 -11.34 19.15
CA ALA A 43 4.37 -12.75 18.87
C ALA A 43 5.04 -12.99 17.51
N ALA A 44 5.95 -13.98 17.44
CA ALA A 44 6.57 -14.35 16.18
C ALA A 44 5.48 -14.91 15.26
N HIS A 45 5.33 -14.36 14.08
CA HIS A 45 4.41 -14.88 13.06
C HIS A 45 4.97 -16.14 12.43
N GLU A 46 4.08 -17.09 12.16
CA GLU A 46 4.41 -18.36 11.49
C GLU A 46 3.34 -18.66 10.44
N ALA A 47 3.77 -18.90 9.19
CA ALA A 47 2.91 -19.31 8.10
C ALA A 47 3.55 -20.41 7.27
N SER A 48 2.72 -21.26 6.65
CA SER A 48 3.16 -22.17 5.61
C SER A 48 2.76 -21.63 4.24
N ILE A 49 3.66 -21.75 3.26
CA ILE A 49 3.43 -21.37 1.88
C ILE A 49 3.67 -22.61 1.02
N GLU A 50 2.64 -23.04 0.33
CA GLU A 50 2.72 -24.13 -0.66
C GLU A 50 2.40 -23.55 -2.03
N ARG A 51 3.23 -23.86 -3.03
CA ARG A 51 2.97 -23.42 -4.40
C ARG A 51 2.46 -24.57 -5.25
N ASP A 52 1.38 -24.31 -5.96
CA ASP A 52 0.82 -25.27 -6.90
C ASP A 52 1.68 -25.41 -8.17
N GLN A 53 1.21 -26.24 -9.11
CA GLN A 53 1.91 -26.46 -10.37
C GLN A 53 2.04 -25.23 -11.27
N TYR A 54 1.28 -24.17 -11.01
CA TYR A 54 1.30 -22.89 -11.73
C TYR A 54 2.09 -21.82 -10.98
N GLY A 55 2.57 -22.14 -9.78
CA GLY A 55 3.31 -21.21 -8.90
C GLY A 55 2.42 -20.35 -8.02
N VAL A 56 1.10 -20.55 -8.04
CA VAL A 56 0.18 -19.81 -7.17
C VAL A 56 0.43 -20.20 -5.72
N PRO A 57 0.69 -19.24 -4.81
CA PRO A 57 0.91 -19.55 -3.41
C PRO A 57 -0.43 -19.83 -2.68
N HIS A 58 -0.45 -20.91 -1.93
CA HIS A 58 -1.46 -21.25 -0.94
C HIS A 58 -0.84 -21.03 0.44
N ILE A 59 -1.38 -20.08 1.17
CA ILE A 59 -0.83 -19.60 2.44
C ILE A 59 -1.78 -20.02 3.56
N TYR A 60 -1.22 -20.69 4.59
CA TYR A 60 -1.94 -21.01 5.81
C TYR A 60 -1.25 -20.37 7.02
N GLY A 61 -2.05 -19.77 7.91
CA GLY A 61 -1.65 -19.26 9.22
C GLY A 61 -2.63 -19.69 10.31
N GLU A 62 -2.17 -19.84 11.54
CA GLU A 62 -3.06 -20.13 12.66
C GLU A 62 -4.01 -18.95 12.96
N THR A 63 -3.54 -17.73 12.69
CA THR A 63 -4.33 -16.50 12.80
C THR A 63 -4.40 -15.77 11.45
N ASP A 64 -5.36 -14.86 11.31
CA ASP A 64 -5.43 -13.96 10.15
C ASP A 64 -4.14 -13.15 9.98
N ALA A 65 -3.52 -12.75 11.08
CA ALA A 65 -2.24 -12.05 11.08
C ALA A 65 -1.10 -12.92 10.54
N ASP A 66 -1.06 -14.20 10.89
CA ASP A 66 -0.06 -15.14 10.37
C ASP A 66 -0.27 -15.38 8.87
N ALA A 67 -1.50 -15.52 8.43
CA ALA A 67 -1.83 -15.63 7.02
C ALA A 67 -1.41 -14.38 6.23
N ALA A 68 -1.64 -13.18 6.79
CA ALA A 68 -1.19 -11.91 6.22
C ALA A 68 0.34 -11.81 6.12
N PHE A 69 1.06 -12.25 7.16
CA PHE A 69 2.52 -12.35 7.15
C PHE A 69 3.02 -13.23 6.01
N GLY A 70 2.45 -14.44 5.88
CA GLY A 70 2.81 -15.37 4.80
C GLY A 70 2.49 -14.81 3.41
N LEU A 71 1.36 -14.12 3.26
CA LEU A 71 0.97 -13.48 2.00
C LEU A 71 1.98 -12.42 1.56
N ALA A 72 2.45 -11.58 2.48
CA ALA A 72 3.45 -10.56 2.16
C ALA A 72 4.81 -11.17 1.81
N TYR A 73 5.21 -12.22 2.51
CA TYR A 73 6.44 -12.94 2.20
C TYR A 73 6.38 -13.58 0.81
N ALA A 74 5.29 -14.26 0.46
CA ALA A 74 5.10 -14.84 -0.86
C ALA A 74 5.09 -13.78 -1.99
N GLN A 75 4.45 -12.63 -1.74
CA GLN A 75 4.51 -11.51 -2.69
C GLN A 75 5.92 -10.95 -2.85
N ALA A 76 6.71 -10.91 -1.78
CA ALA A 76 8.09 -10.44 -1.83
C ALA A 76 8.97 -11.40 -2.65
N GLU A 77 8.81 -12.71 -2.50
CA GLU A 77 9.53 -13.69 -3.33
C GLU A 77 9.34 -13.43 -4.83
N ASP A 78 8.12 -13.05 -5.24
CA ASP A 78 7.77 -12.88 -6.65
C ASP A 78 7.94 -11.44 -7.15
N SER A 79 7.79 -10.44 -6.29
CA SER A 79 7.56 -9.05 -6.70
C SER A 79 8.22 -7.99 -5.80
N TRP A 80 9.25 -8.34 -5.02
CA TRP A 80 9.94 -7.40 -4.14
C TRP A 80 10.35 -6.08 -4.82
N PRO A 81 10.91 -6.07 -6.05
CA PRO A 81 11.29 -4.82 -6.71
C PRO A 81 10.13 -3.84 -6.92
N ILE A 82 8.90 -4.34 -7.07
CA ILE A 82 7.70 -3.49 -7.21
C ILE A 82 7.37 -2.85 -5.86
N MET A 83 7.42 -3.62 -4.78
CA MET A 83 7.16 -3.10 -3.44
C MET A 83 8.22 -2.09 -3.03
N GLU A 84 9.50 -2.44 -3.15
CA GLU A 84 10.61 -1.54 -2.82
C GLU A 84 10.56 -0.24 -3.62
N GLY A 85 10.30 -0.32 -4.94
CA GLY A 85 10.18 0.84 -5.81
C GLY A 85 8.98 1.74 -5.51
N SER A 86 7.93 1.20 -4.88
CA SER A 86 6.74 1.97 -4.52
C SER A 86 6.87 2.73 -3.19
N LEU A 87 7.72 2.27 -2.27
CA LEU A 87 7.87 2.86 -0.93
C LEU A 87 8.25 4.35 -0.94
N PRO A 88 9.19 4.82 -1.78
CA PRO A 88 9.52 6.24 -1.82
C PRO A 88 8.30 7.12 -2.14
N PHE A 89 7.46 6.70 -3.07
CA PHE A 89 6.23 7.39 -3.42
C PHE A 89 5.23 7.38 -2.25
N PHE A 90 4.97 6.23 -1.64
CA PHE A 90 4.05 6.15 -0.49
C PHE A 90 4.47 7.05 0.67
N ARG A 91 5.78 7.23 0.86
CA ARG A 91 6.37 8.08 1.90
C ARG A 91 6.53 9.55 1.51
N GLY A 92 6.21 9.93 0.28
CA GLY A 92 6.40 11.28 -0.25
C GLY A 92 7.88 11.69 -0.25
N ASN A 93 8.76 10.77 -0.67
CA ASN A 93 10.20 10.91 -0.77
C ASN A 93 10.75 10.39 -2.12
N ALA A 94 9.89 10.19 -3.13
CA ALA A 94 10.28 9.70 -4.46
C ALA A 94 11.33 10.61 -5.14
N GLY A 95 11.30 11.93 -4.86
CA GLY A 95 12.31 12.87 -5.37
C GLY A 95 13.75 12.54 -4.99
N LEU A 96 13.99 11.77 -3.93
CA LEU A 96 15.32 11.28 -3.56
C LEU A 96 15.84 10.18 -4.48
N TYR A 97 14.97 9.53 -5.24
CA TYR A 97 15.26 8.39 -6.11
C TYR A 97 15.08 8.75 -7.58
N GLU A 98 14.03 9.49 -7.91
CA GLU A 98 13.58 9.81 -9.27
C GLU A 98 13.80 11.30 -9.65
N GLY A 99 14.37 12.09 -8.74
CA GLY A 99 14.68 13.49 -9.00
C GLY A 99 13.43 14.37 -9.09
N GLN A 100 13.32 15.16 -10.17
CA GLN A 100 12.24 16.13 -10.32
C GLN A 100 10.85 15.49 -10.46
N GLU A 101 10.74 14.39 -11.20
CA GLU A 101 9.48 13.68 -11.41
C GLU A 101 8.96 13.10 -10.09
N GLY A 102 9.83 12.44 -9.32
CA GLY A 102 9.46 11.98 -7.98
C GLY A 102 9.08 13.10 -7.03
N ALA A 103 9.71 14.29 -7.14
CA ALA A 103 9.33 15.43 -6.31
C ALA A 103 7.92 15.98 -6.61
N GLN A 104 7.42 15.82 -7.83
CA GLN A 104 6.03 16.15 -8.17
C GLN A 104 5.06 15.19 -7.47
N SER A 105 5.36 13.90 -7.50
CA SER A 105 4.59 12.90 -6.76
C SER A 105 4.63 13.13 -5.25
N ASP A 106 5.78 13.53 -4.70
CA ASP A 106 5.93 13.89 -3.29
C ASP A 106 5.06 15.09 -2.91
N TYR A 107 4.93 16.07 -3.83
CA TYR A 107 4.05 17.22 -3.59
C TYR A 107 2.60 16.76 -3.44
N LEU A 108 2.13 15.84 -4.30
CA LEU A 108 0.78 15.28 -4.20
C LEU A 108 0.54 14.60 -2.85
N VAL A 109 1.46 13.73 -2.41
CA VAL A 109 1.36 13.02 -1.13
C VAL A 109 1.27 14.01 0.05
N LYS A 110 2.04 15.09 -0.02
CA LYS A 110 2.06 16.15 0.99
C LYS A 110 0.83 17.06 0.92
N TRP A 111 0.35 17.36 -0.29
CA TRP A 111 -0.87 18.12 -0.49
C TRP A 111 -2.10 17.40 0.05
N LEU A 112 -2.19 16.08 -0.13
CA LEU A 112 -3.23 15.24 0.43
C LEU A 112 -3.15 15.09 1.97
N ASP A 113 -2.08 15.55 2.59
CA ASP A 113 -1.79 15.36 4.03
C ASP A 113 -1.89 13.89 4.45
N LEU A 114 -1.41 13.00 3.57
CA LEU A 114 -1.55 11.55 3.75
C LEU A 114 -0.96 11.09 5.08
N TRP A 115 0.28 11.47 5.36
CA TRP A 115 0.97 11.06 6.58
C TRP A 115 0.44 11.77 7.84
N GLY A 116 0.02 13.03 7.74
CA GLY A 116 -0.67 13.70 8.84
C GLY A 116 -2.00 13.02 9.17
N THR A 117 -2.73 12.56 8.16
CA THR A 117 -3.95 11.76 8.35
C THR A 117 -3.63 10.41 9.00
N LEU A 118 -2.62 9.68 8.51
CA LEU A 118 -2.21 8.41 9.10
C LEU A 118 -1.74 8.57 10.55
N ASP A 119 -0.95 9.58 10.84
CA ASP A 119 -0.45 9.81 12.21
C ASP A 119 -1.60 10.12 13.20
N ARG A 120 -2.60 10.83 12.75
CA ARG A 120 -3.76 11.22 13.54
C ARG A 120 -4.80 10.11 13.69
N ASP A 121 -4.99 9.31 12.65
CA ASP A 121 -6.18 8.49 12.49
C ASP A 121 -5.91 6.97 12.45
N TYR A 122 -4.67 6.52 12.27
CA TYR A 122 -4.33 5.10 12.14
C TYR A 122 -4.86 4.24 13.30
N GLU A 123 -4.62 4.68 14.54
CA GLU A 123 -5.11 3.94 15.70
C GLU A 123 -6.59 4.21 16.01
N ARG A 124 -7.09 5.38 15.62
CA ARG A 124 -8.45 5.81 15.91
C ARG A 124 -9.48 5.16 14.98
N VAL A 125 -9.13 4.98 13.71
CA VAL A 125 -10.05 4.51 12.66
C VAL A 125 -9.94 2.99 12.44
N LEU A 126 -8.72 2.47 12.45
CA LEU A 126 -8.52 1.04 12.23
C LEU A 126 -8.81 0.25 13.51
N SER A 127 -9.61 -0.80 13.39
CA SER A 127 -9.81 -1.73 14.51
C SER A 127 -8.50 -2.42 14.92
N PRO A 128 -8.38 -2.91 16.16
CA PRO A 128 -7.19 -3.64 16.58
C PRO A 128 -6.88 -4.86 15.70
N GLU A 129 -7.91 -5.52 15.18
CA GLU A 129 -7.79 -6.68 14.28
C GLU A 129 -7.14 -6.28 12.98
N ILE A 130 -7.66 -5.23 12.32
CA ILE A 130 -7.10 -4.71 11.06
C ILE A 130 -5.66 -4.23 11.26
N ARG A 131 -5.38 -3.56 12.38
CA ARG A 131 -3.99 -3.14 12.69
C ARG A 131 -3.06 -4.34 12.81
N ARG A 132 -3.44 -5.37 13.57
CA ARG A 132 -2.63 -6.60 13.66
C ARG A 132 -2.38 -7.23 12.30
N TYR A 133 -3.41 -7.28 11.47
CA TYR A 133 -3.32 -7.83 10.12
C TYR A 133 -2.33 -7.06 9.25
N VAL A 134 -2.43 -5.73 9.18
CA VAL A 134 -1.53 -4.92 8.33
C VAL A 134 -0.12 -4.81 8.88
N GLU A 135 0.08 -4.84 10.20
CA GLU A 135 1.42 -4.90 10.81
C GLU A 135 2.10 -6.24 10.54
N ALA A 136 1.36 -7.35 10.64
CA ALA A 136 1.86 -8.67 10.29
C ALA A 136 2.21 -8.78 8.80
N PHE A 137 1.38 -8.19 7.94
CA PHE A 137 1.65 -8.11 6.51
C PHE A 137 2.95 -7.32 6.23
N ALA A 138 3.15 -6.17 6.89
CA ALA A 138 4.40 -5.42 6.77
C ALA A 138 5.61 -6.23 7.29
N GLU A 139 5.43 -6.99 8.37
CA GLU A 139 6.47 -7.84 8.94
C GLU A 139 6.85 -9.00 7.99
N GLY A 140 5.92 -9.52 7.19
CA GLY A 140 6.21 -10.50 6.15
C GLY A 140 7.22 -9.97 5.11
N PHE A 141 7.07 -8.73 4.65
CA PHE A 141 8.07 -8.07 3.80
C PHE A 141 9.41 -7.90 4.51
N ASN A 142 9.39 -7.47 5.77
CA ASN A 142 10.60 -7.30 6.56
C ASN A 142 11.33 -8.64 6.78
N ALA A 143 10.60 -9.74 6.97
CA ALA A 143 11.16 -11.07 7.09
C ALA A 143 11.86 -11.49 5.79
N PHE A 144 11.20 -11.33 4.66
CA PHE A 144 11.82 -11.59 3.36
C PHE A 144 13.13 -10.82 3.16
N THR A 145 13.16 -9.53 3.51
CA THR A 145 14.36 -8.70 3.33
C THR A 145 15.50 -9.11 4.26
N ARG A 146 15.21 -9.64 5.44
CA ARG A 146 16.22 -10.21 6.34
C ARG A 146 16.81 -11.51 5.82
N ASP A 147 15.95 -12.35 5.22
CA ASP A 147 16.37 -13.65 4.67
C ASP A 147 17.09 -13.50 3.31
N ASN A 148 16.76 -12.44 2.56
CA ASN A 148 17.25 -12.18 1.22
C ASN A 148 17.89 -10.78 1.09
N PRO A 149 18.93 -10.44 1.88
CA PRO A 149 19.50 -9.09 1.90
C PRO A 149 20.15 -8.67 0.57
N SER A 150 20.52 -9.60 -0.28
CA SER A 150 21.05 -9.33 -1.63
C SER A 150 20.02 -8.81 -2.62
N GLU A 151 18.73 -9.04 -2.37
CA GLU A 151 17.63 -8.55 -3.19
C GLU A 151 17.27 -7.08 -2.87
N VAL A 152 17.71 -6.57 -1.72
CA VAL A 152 17.38 -5.24 -1.23
C VAL A 152 18.34 -4.20 -1.82
N LYS A 153 17.82 -3.29 -2.65
CA LYS A 153 18.59 -2.19 -3.25
C LYS A 153 18.62 -0.95 -2.36
N HIS A 154 17.60 -0.75 -1.56
CA HIS A 154 17.38 0.44 -0.74
C HIS A 154 17.16 0.10 0.74
N PRO A 155 18.19 -0.40 1.45
CA PRO A 155 18.04 -0.81 2.85
C PRO A 155 17.63 0.33 3.79
N GLU A 156 17.85 1.59 3.38
CA GLU A 156 17.41 2.78 4.11
C GLU A 156 15.88 2.96 4.13
N LEU A 157 15.14 2.22 3.32
CA LEU A 157 13.68 2.20 3.31
C LEU A 157 13.10 1.21 4.35
N LEU A 158 13.92 0.40 4.98
CA LEU A 158 13.48 -0.60 5.96
C LEU A 158 13.55 -0.04 7.38
N PRO A 159 12.71 -0.53 8.30
CA PRO A 159 11.64 -1.49 8.08
C PRO A 159 10.40 -0.87 7.40
N ILE A 160 9.59 -1.74 6.77
CA ILE A 160 8.25 -1.42 6.33
C ILE A 160 7.31 -1.50 7.54
N THR A 161 6.32 -0.63 7.59
CA THR A 161 5.34 -0.55 8.68
C THR A 161 3.91 -0.71 8.16
N GLY A 162 2.96 -1.04 9.02
CA GLY A 162 1.54 -1.07 8.65
C GLY A 162 1.04 0.27 8.09
N LYS A 163 1.61 1.40 8.55
CA LYS A 163 1.30 2.72 7.97
C LYS A 163 1.73 2.82 6.51
N ASP A 164 2.86 2.23 6.10
CA ASP A 164 3.28 2.20 4.69
C ASP A 164 2.29 1.40 3.83
N ILE A 165 1.78 0.30 4.36
CA ILE A 165 0.77 -0.52 3.68
C ILE A 165 -0.52 0.28 3.48
N ILE A 166 -1.01 0.95 4.53
CA ILE A 166 -2.21 1.78 4.44
C ILE A 166 -1.97 3.00 3.53
N ALA A 167 -0.78 3.63 3.58
CA ALA A 167 -0.42 4.72 2.68
C ALA A 167 -0.53 4.29 1.20
N GLY A 168 0.03 3.13 0.87
CA GLY A 168 -0.07 2.56 -0.47
C GLY A 168 -1.52 2.30 -0.90
N HIS A 169 -2.35 1.80 0.02
CA HIS A 169 -3.77 1.59 -0.24
C HIS A 169 -4.52 2.92 -0.48
N MET A 170 -4.31 3.92 0.37
CA MET A 170 -4.93 5.23 0.24
C MET A 170 -4.55 5.96 -1.05
N LEU A 171 -3.31 5.81 -1.53
CA LEU A 171 -2.86 6.46 -2.77
C LEU A 171 -3.34 5.76 -4.03
N ARG A 172 -3.48 4.42 -4.00
CA ARG A 172 -3.94 3.66 -5.17
C ARG A 172 -5.34 4.04 -5.61
N HIS A 173 -6.26 4.27 -4.68
CA HIS A 173 -7.65 4.55 -4.99
C HIS A 173 -7.84 5.82 -5.83
N PRO A 174 -7.37 7.01 -5.42
CA PRO A 174 -7.50 8.23 -6.23
C PRO A 174 -6.85 8.08 -7.61
N LEU A 175 -5.66 7.46 -7.66
CA LEU A 175 -4.95 7.27 -8.93
C LEU A 175 -5.68 6.30 -9.87
N PHE A 176 -6.30 5.25 -9.30
CA PHE A 176 -7.07 4.29 -10.07
C PHE A 176 -8.29 4.94 -10.76
N TYR A 177 -8.84 6.00 -10.17
CA TYR A 177 -9.93 6.79 -10.74
C TYR A 177 -9.47 7.97 -11.60
N GLY A 178 -8.18 8.05 -11.95
CA GLY A 178 -7.66 9.06 -12.86
C GLY A 178 -7.44 10.44 -12.23
N PHE A 179 -7.27 10.51 -10.92
CA PHE A 179 -6.98 11.75 -10.20
C PHE A 179 -5.60 12.35 -10.57
N ASP A 180 -4.68 11.52 -11.03
CA ASP A 180 -3.37 11.91 -11.55
C ASP A 180 -3.47 12.90 -12.70
N GLY A 181 -4.48 12.77 -13.58
CA GLY A 181 -4.67 13.68 -14.70
C GLY A 181 -4.85 15.13 -14.29
N PRO A 182 -5.90 15.47 -13.54
CA PRO A 182 -6.09 16.81 -13.01
C PRO A 182 -4.89 17.33 -12.22
N VAL A 183 -4.19 16.46 -11.48
CA VAL A 183 -2.98 16.84 -10.74
C VAL A 183 -1.82 17.18 -11.67
N LEU A 184 -1.58 16.40 -12.73
CA LEU A 184 -0.53 16.67 -13.71
C LEU A 184 -0.79 17.97 -14.46
N GLU A 185 -2.05 18.33 -14.73
CA GLU A 185 -2.39 19.62 -15.33
C GLU A 185 -1.97 20.81 -14.48
N LEU A 186 -1.91 20.67 -13.13
CA LEU A 186 -1.41 21.71 -12.26
C LEU A 186 0.07 22.03 -12.42
N PHE A 187 0.84 21.09 -12.98
CA PHE A 187 2.27 21.24 -13.26
C PHE A 187 2.56 21.60 -14.72
N GLY A 188 1.52 21.69 -15.56
CA GLY A 188 1.64 22.12 -16.96
C GLY A 188 1.89 23.62 -17.09
N ASP A 189 2.48 24.03 -18.22
CA ASP A 189 2.76 25.43 -18.52
C ASP A 189 1.48 26.23 -18.79
N GLU A 190 0.43 25.58 -19.27
CA GLU A 190 -0.88 26.16 -19.54
C GLU A 190 -1.92 25.63 -18.55
N ARG A 191 -2.48 26.52 -17.74
CA ARG A 191 -3.65 26.16 -16.94
C ARG A 191 -4.88 26.16 -17.83
N PRO A 192 -5.63 25.04 -17.92
CA PRO A 192 -6.86 25.03 -18.69
C PRO A 192 -7.85 26.04 -18.10
N ASN A 193 -8.28 26.99 -18.94
CA ASN A 193 -9.32 27.96 -18.55
C ASN A 193 -10.74 27.36 -18.60
N THR A 194 -10.85 26.15 -19.08
CA THR A 194 -12.13 25.42 -19.23
C THR A 194 -11.97 24.01 -18.75
N VAL A 195 -12.85 23.60 -17.83
CA VAL A 195 -12.95 22.19 -17.42
C VAL A 195 -13.43 21.37 -18.61
N SER A 196 -12.64 20.40 -19.02
CA SER A 196 -13.06 19.44 -20.04
C SER A 196 -14.22 18.62 -19.48
N LYS A 197 -15.32 18.56 -20.21
CA LYS A 197 -16.46 17.67 -19.90
C LYS A 197 -16.21 16.22 -20.34
N ALA A 198 -15.08 15.95 -20.97
CA ALA A 198 -14.73 14.58 -21.36
C ALA A 198 -14.24 13.80 -20.15
N PRO A 199 -14.71 12.57 -19.94
CA PRO A 199 -14.15 11.70 -18.93
C PRO A 199 -12.64 11.57 -19.16
N TYR A 200 -11.85 11.76 -18.11
CA TYR A 200 -10.42 11.59 -18.19
C TYR A 200 -10.10 10.15 -18.62
N ASN A 201 -9.38 10.02 -19.72
CA ASN A 201 -8.79 8.76 -20.15
C ASN A 201 -7.28 8.97 -20.26
N PRO A 202 -6.50 8.48 -19.29
CA PRO A 202 -5.05 8.68 -19.24
C PRO A 202 -4.34 8.10 -20.47
N ASN A 203 -4.94 7.09 -21.09
CA ASN A 203 -4.44 6.53 -22.33
C ASN A 203 -5.61 6.18 -23.27
N PRO A 204 -5.93 7.06 -24.23
CA PRO A 204 -7.01 6.79 -25.20
C PRO A 204 -6.76 5.55 -26.06
N LYS A 205 -5.52 5.03 -26.09
CA LYS A 205 -5.14 3.85 -26.88
C LYS A 205 -5.28 2.55 -26.12
N ASP A 206 -5.32 2.60 -24.77
CA ASP A 206 -5.52 1.42 -23.93
C ASP A 206 -6.95 1.41 -23.39
N PRO A 207 -7.80 0.50 -23.88
CA PRO A 207 -9.16 0.38 -23.37
C PRO A 207 -9.10 -0.14 -21.93
N ILE A 208 -9.21 0.79 -20.97
CA ILE A 208 -9.37 0.44 -19.56
C ILE A 208 -10.81 -0.05 -19.39
N GLY A 209 -10.96 -1.25 -18.90
CA GLY A 209 -12.26 -1.85 -18.65
C GLY A 209 -12.10 -3.17 -17.92
N SER A 210 -13.20 -3.85 -17.73
CA SER A 210 -13.23 -5.22 -17.18
C SER A 210 -14.59 -5.83 -17.44
N ASN A 211 -14.68 -7.16 -17.35
CA ASN A 211 -15.94 -7.88 -17.43
C ASN A 211 -16.06 -8.80 -16.22
N ALA A 212 -17.24 -8.86 -15.64
CA ALA A 212 -17.59 -9.86 -14.63
C ALA A 212 -18.95 -10.48 -14.98
N THR A 213 -19.02 -11.80 -14.92
CA THR A 213 -20.24 -12.55 -15.22
C THR A 213 -20.44 -13.62 -14.14
N ALA A 214 -21.63 -13.60 -13.49
CA ALA A 214 -22.07 -14.64 -12.60
C ALA A 214 -23.17 -15.47 -13.27
N ILE A 215 -23.00 -16.80 -13.24
CA ILE A 215 -23.97 -17.74 -13.83
C ILE A 215 -24.54 -18.59 -12.69
N ALA A 216 -25.87 -18.49 -12.51
CA ALA A 216 -26.57 -19.22 -11.46
C ALA A 216 -26.66 -20.74 -11.78
N PRO A 217 -26.78 -21.61 -10.76
CA PRO A 217 -26.87 -23.06 -10.91
C PRO A 217 -28.01 -23.53 -11.85
N SER A 218 -29.11 -22.79 -11.90
CA SER A 218 -30.25 -23.11 -12.79
C SER A 218 -29.97 -22.93 -14.27
N ARG A 219 -28.79 -22.40 -14.64
CA ARG A 219 -28.37 -22.11 -16.02
C ARG A 219 -27.10 -22.88 -16.42
N THR A 220 -26.65 -23.80 -15.59
CA THR A 220 -25.48 -24.66 -15.81
C THR A 220 -25.93 -26.12 -15.92
N GLU A 221 -25.22 -26.93 -16.68
CA GLU A 221 -25.54 -28.35 -16.86
C GLU A 221 -25.23 -29.17 -15.61
N ASP A 222 -24.20 -28.77 -14.86
CA ASP A 222 -23.71 -29.45 -13.66
C ASP A 222 -24.30 -28.91 -12.35
N GLY A 223 -25.13 -27.87 -12.42
CA GLY A 223 -25.74 -27.23 -11.24
C GLY A 223 -24.75 -26.37 -10.43
N SER A 224 -23.57 -26.07 -10.97
CA SER A 224 -22.56 -25.23 -10.32
C SER A 224 -22.82 -23.74 -10.55
N THR A 225 -22.35 -22.90 -9.62
CA THR A 225 -22.25 -21.47 -9.84
C THR A 225 -20.91 -21.13 -10.49
N TYR A 226 -20.91 -20.33 -11.55
CA TYR A 226 -19.70 -19.84 -12.17
C TYR A 226 -19.56 -18.33 -11.97
N LEU A 227 -18.36 -17.90 -11.60
CA LEU A 227 -17.96 -16.49 -11.59
C LEU A 227 -16.78 -16.33 -12.55
N ILE A 228 -17.00 -15.56 -13.59
CA ILE A 228 -15.97 -15.24 -14.58
C ILE A 228 -15.57 -13.78 -14.37
N ILE A 229 -14.29 -13.54 -14.14
CA ILE A 229 -13.74 -12.20 -13.94
C ILE A 229 -12.64 -12.00 -14.96
N ASN A 230 -12.73 -10.93 -15.74
CA ASN A 230 -11.72 -10.56 -16.73
C ASN A 230 -11.37 -9.09 -16.55
N SER A 231 -10.26 -8.82 -15.89
CA SER A 231 -9.74 -7.49 -15.65
C SER A 231 -8.77 -7.08 -16.76
N HIS A 232 -8.97 -5.91 -17.37
CA HIS A 232 -8.08 -5.37 -18.38
C HIS A 232 -6.94 -4.58 -17.69
N GLN A 233 -6.09 -5.29 -16.96
CA GLN A 233 -4.96 -4.74 -16.22
C GLN A 233 -3.65 -5.04 -16.94
N PRO A 234 -2.59 -4.21 -16.74
CA PRO A 234 -1.26 -4.56 -17.21
C PRO A 234 -0.80 -5.91 -16.66
N LEU A 235 0.00 -6.63 -17.44
CA LEU A 235 0.57 -7.90 -17.02
C LEU A 235 1.78 -7.74 -16.09
N THR A 236 2.28 -6.53 -15.94
CA THR A 236 3.45 -6.19 -15.09
C THR A 236 3.24 -4.87 -14.39
N GLY A 237 4.00 -4.64 -13.30
CA GLY A 237 3.98 -3.38 -12.55
C GLY A 237 2.99 -3.38 -11.38
N PRO A 238 2.81 -2.20 -10.73
CA PRO A 238 2.14 -2.11 -9.41
C PRO A 238 0.62 -2.35 -9.44
N VAL A 239 0.03 -2.44 -10.63
CA VAL A 239 -1.41 -2.72 -10.81
C VAL A 239 -1.64 -4.01 -11.62
N ALA A 240 -0.61 -4.83 -11.82
CA ALA A 240 -0.77 -6.20 -12.30
C ALA A 240 -1.46 -7.06 -11.24
N TRP A 241 -2.12 -8.14 -11.64
CA TRP A 241 -2.70 -9.08 -10.70
C TRP A 241 -1.65 -10.05 -10.16
N TYR A 242 -1.65 -10.21 -8.85
CA TYR A 242 -0.98 -11.28 -8.13
C TYR A 242 -2.06 -12.24 -7.62
N GLU A 243 -1.98 -13.50 -7.98
CA GLU A 243 -2.94 -14.52 -7.56
C GLU A 243 -2.43 -15.23 -6.31
N ALA A 244 -3.32 -15.42 -5.32
CA ALA A 244 -3.00 -16.14 -4.09
C ALA A 244 -4.26 -16.76 -3.47
N HIS A 245 -4.05 -17.80 -2.68
CA HIS A 245 -5.02 -18.36 -1.75
C HIS A 245 -4.50 -18.16 -0.33
N ILE A 246 -5.34 -17.63 0.54
CA ILE A 246 -5.04 -17.43 1.96
C ILE A 246 -6.08 -18.10 2.82
N GLU A 247 -5.61 -18.82 3.84
CA GLU A 247 -6.44 -19.52 4.81
C GLU A 247 -5.90 -19.31 6.22
N SER A 248 -6.79 -19.18 7.20
CA SER A 248 -6.41 -19.10 8.60
C SER A 248 -7.24 -19.99 9.51
N GLY A 249 -6.70 -20.33 10.66
CA GLY A 249 -7.44 -21.01 11.73
C GLY A 249 -8.57 -20.18 12.34
N GLU A 250 -8.61 -18.86 12.09
CA GLU A 250 -9.67 -17.95 12.53
C GLU A 250 -10.86 -17.89 11.57
N GLY A 251 -10.78 -18.57 10.40
CA GLY A 251 -11.86 -18.73 9.43
C GLY A 251 -11.73 -17.91 8.16
N LEU A 252 -10.62 -17.22 7.94
CA LEU A 252 -10.30 -16.65 6.64
C LEU A 252 -10.03 -17.79 5.66
N ASN A 253 -10.74 -17.81 4.53
CA ASN A 253 -10.49 -18.73 3.43
C ASN A 253 -10.91 -18.05 2.14
N VAL A 254 -9.96 -17.50 1.41
CA VAL A 254 -10.22 -16.71 0.21
C VAL A 254 -9.13 -16.93 -0.85
N MET A 255 -9.56 -17.13 -2.09
CA MET A 255 -8.68 -17.19 -3.25
C MET A 255 -9.05 -16.09 -4.24
N GLY A 256 -8.04 -15.48 -4.85
CA GLY A 256 -8.30 -14.43 -5.84
C GLY A 256 -7.07 -13.66 -6.25
N GLY A 257 -7.32 -12.47 -6.82
CA GLY A 257 -6.30 -11.55 -7.30
C GLY A 257 -6.22 -10.28 -6.45
N LEU A 258 -5.00 -9.83 -6.22
CA LEU A 258 -4.67 -8.59 -5.52
C LEU A 258 -3.55 -7.86 -6.24
N PHE A 259 -3.36 -6.58 -5.94
CA PHE A 259 -2.21 -5.85 -6.48
C PHE A 259 -0.96 -6.10 -5.64
N PRO A 260 0.25 -6.14 -6.24
CA PRO A 260 1.48 -6.26 -5.49
C PRO A 260 1.58 -5.22 -4.36
N GLY A 261 1.88 -5.69 -3.15
CA GLY A 261 1.90 -4.86 -1.95
C GLY A 261 0.51 -4.54 -1.37
N ALA A 262 -0.58 -5.10 -1.90
CA ALA A 262 -1.89 -5.00 -1.27
C ALA A 262 -2.11 -6.17 -0.30
N PRO A 263 -2.73 -5.92 0.86
CA PRO A 263 -2.98 -6.96 1.86
C PRO A 263 -4.32 -7.69 1.67
N THR A 264 -5.14 -7.28 0.69
CA THR A 264 -6.51 -7.78 0.50
C THR A 264 -6.81 -8.12 -0.94
N MET A 265 -7.67 -9.13 -1.16
CA MET A 265 -8.13 -9.53 -2.48
C MET A 265 -9.03 -8.46 -3.10
N GLY A 266 -8.65 -7.96 -4.28
CA GLY A 266 -9.45 -7.03 -5.08
C GLY A 266 -10.58 -7.73 -5.81
N VAL A 267 -10.33 -8.96 -6.27
CA VAL A 267 -11.30 -9.88 -6.89
C VAL A 267 -11.07 -11.28 -6.34
N GLY A 268 -12.11 -12.08 -6.19
CA GLY A 268 -11.90 -13.41 -5.64
C GLY A 268 -13.19 -14.11 -5.24
N PHE A 269 -13.00 -15.19 -4.49
CA PHE A 269 -14.11 -15.99 -3.98
C PHE A 269 -13.74 -16.67 -2.65
N THR A 270 -14.76 -16.97 -1.88
CA THR A 270 -14.77 -17.83 -0.72
C THR A 270 -15.65 -19.04 -1.01
N GLU A 271 -15.85 -19.93 -0.05
CA GLU A 271 -16.80 -21.05 -0.19
C GLU A 271 -18.24 -20.58 -0.41
N GLU A 272 -18.61 -19.40 0.10
CA GLU A 272 -20.01 -18.95 0.12
C GLU A 272 -20.33 -17.90 -0.93
N HIS A 273 -19.36 -17.07 -1.32
CA HIS A 273 -19.58 -15.98 -2.27
C HIS A 273 -18.34 -15.65 -3.08
N GLY A 274 -18.55 -14.96 -4.21
CA GLY A 274 -17.47 -14.44 -5.02
C GLY A 274 -17.76 -13.02 -5.47
N TRP A 275 -16.73 -12.26 -5.78
CA TRP A 275 -16.84 -10.89 -6.27
C TRP A 275 -15.87 -10.60 -7.39
N GLY A 276 -16.30 -9.73 -8.30
CA GLY A 276 -15.50 -9.19 -9.38
C GLY A 276 -15.66 -7.68 -9.42
N ALA A 277 -14.55 -6.97 -9.53
CA ALA A 277 -14.56 -5.54 -9.69
C ALA A 277 -14.37 -5.18 -11.17
N THR A 278 -15.18 -4.24 -11.66
CA THR A 278 -15.03 -3.67 -13.00
C THR A 278 -14.76 -2.19 -12.89
N VAL A 279 -14.08 -1.63 -13.89
CA VAL A 279 -13.86 -0.18 -13.93
C VAL A 279 -15.21 0.51 -14.10
N ASN A 280 -15.64 1.18 -13.04
CA ASN A 280 -16.72 2.11 -13.08
C ASN A 280 -16.15 3.47 -13.53
N LYS A 281 -16.86 4.17 -14.42
CA LYS A 281 -16.49 5.51 -14.91
C LYS A 281 -17.56 6.54 -14.52
N PRO A 282 -17.94 6.67 -13.23
CA PRO A 282 -18.76 7.78 -12.81
C PRO A 282 -17.94 9.06 -12.89
N ASP A 283 -18.60 10.18 -12.95
CA ASP A 283 -18.00 11.48 -12.73
C ASP A 283 -17.67 11.60 -11.23
N LEU A 284 -16.42 11.34 -10.88
CA LEU A 284 -15.94 11.30 -9.49
C LEU A 284 -15.11 12.51 -9.10
N VAL A 285 -14.79 13.40 -10.06
CA VAL A 285 -13.89 14.52 -9.83
C VAL A 285 -14.51 15.79 -10.38
N ASP A 286 -14.84 16.71 -9.49
CA ASP A 286 -15.23 18.08 -9.83
C ASP A 286 -14.04 19.02 -9.63
N ILE A 287 -13.77 19.85 -10.64
CA ILE A 287 -12.73 20.88 -10.55
C ILE A 287 -13.39 22.25 -10.51
N TYR A 288 -13.17 22.98 -9.41
CA TYR A 288 -13.68 24.31 -9.21
C TYR A 288 -12.59 25.35 -9.42
N VAL A 289 -12.85 26.34 -10.27
CA VAL A 289 -11.99 27.51 -10.42
C VAL A 289 -12.40 28.52 -9.34
N LEU A 290 -11.56 28.68 -8.34
CA LEU A 290 -11.84 29.58 -7.22
C LEU A 290 -11.66 31.04 -7.64
N LYS A 291 -12.60 31.91 -7.23
CA LYS A 291 -12.44 33.36 -7.34
C LYS A 291 -11.61 33.82 -6.14
N MET A 292 -10.36 34.17 -6.39
CA MET A 292 -9.45 34.64 -5.36
C MET A 292 -9.76 36.07 -4.97
N ASN A 293 -9.51 36.40 -3.68
CA ASN A 293 -9.60 37.77 -3.16
C ASN A 293 -8.44 38.61 -3.71
N PRO A 294 -8.71 39.71 -4.44
CA PRO A 294 -7.65 40.57 -4.97
C PRO A 294 -6.78 41.25 -3.90
N ASP A 295 -7.32 41.43 -2.69
CA ASP A 295 -6.63 42.08 -1.56
C ASP A 295 -5.93 41.05 -0.65
N ASN A 296 -6.27 39.75 -0.75
CA ASN A 296 -5.67 38.70 0.04
C ASN A 296 -5.57 37.39 -0.79
N PRO A 297 -4.37 37.02 -1.28
CA PRO A 297 -4.21 35.86 -2.14
C PRO A 297 -4.49 34.50 -1.46
N ASN A 298 -4.65 34.52 -0.13
CA ASN A 298 -4.97 33.32 0.65
C ASN A 298 -6.47 33.21 0.97
N GLN A 299 -7.32 33.97 0.28
CA GLN A 299 -8.77 33.90 0.42
C GLN A 299 -9.45 33.62 -0.92
N TYR A 300 -10.48 32.81 -0.88
CA TYR A 300 -11.34 32.50 -2.02
C TYR A 300 -12.81 32.79 -1.69
N ARG A 301 -13.62 33.02 -2.71
CA ARG A 301 -15.05 33.27 -2.56
C ARG A 301 -15.85 31.97 -2.63
N LEU A 302 -16.65 31.70 -1.61
CA LEU A 302 -17.63 30.62 -1.54
C LEU A 302 -18.91 31.16 -0.91
N ASP A 303 -20.07 30.91 -1.54
CA ASP A 303 -21.38 31.33 -1.06
C ASP A 303 -21.47 32.82 -0.67
N ASP A 304 -20.87 33.64 -1.51
CA ASP A 304 -20.78 35.12 -1.31
C ASP A 304 -19.91 35.59 -0.15
N GLU A 305 -19.19 34.71 0.53
CA GLU A 305 -18.25 35.02 1.61
C GLU A 305 -16.80 34.77 1.17
N TRP A 306 -15.86 35.53 1.74
CA TRP A 306 -14.43 35.28 1.65
C TRP A 306 -14.05 34.27 2.72
N ARG A 307 -13.44 33.13 2.29
CA ARG A 307 -12.94 32.07 3.16
C ARG A 307 -11.43 31.97 3.03
N ASP A 308 -10.78 31.73 4.16
CA ASP A 308 -9.34 31.51 4.16
C ASP A 308 -9.00 30.15 3.60
N LEU A 309 -7.94 30.09 2.78
CA LEU A 309 -7.26 28.85 2.44
C LEU A 309 -6.40 28.40 3.61
N GLU A 310 -6.35 27.12 3.86
CA GLU A 310 -5.33 26.54 4.73
C GLU A 310 -3.99 26.57 4.00
N VAL A 311 -3.07 27.39 4.50
CA VAL A 311 -1.74 27.56 3.92
C VAL A 311 -0.71 26.86 4.79
N SER A 312 0.04 25.94 4.21
CA SER A 312 1.14 25.26 4.86
C SER A 312 2.37 25.22 3.97
N GLU A 313 3.56 25.10 4.57
CA GLU A 313 4.82 24.93 3.83
C GLU A 313 5.26 23.47 3.90
N VAL A 314 5.56 22.88 2.76
CA VAL A 314 6.13 21.54 2.67
C VAL A 314 7.54 21.58 2.09
N LYS A 315 8.37 20.67 2.56
CA LYS A 315 9.75 20.50 2.09
C LYS A 315 9.82 19.29 1.17
N LEU A 316 10.10 19.54 -0.11
CA LEU A 316 10.39 18.51 -1.08
C LEU A 316 11.88 18.23 -1.07
N LYS A 317 12.26 16.95 -1.01
CA LYS A 317 13.64 16.50 -1.02
C LYS A 317 13.90 15.83 -2.36
N LEU A 318 15.02 16.17 -3.00
CA LEU A 318 15.44 15.54 -4.25
C LEU A 318 16.96 15.42 -4.30
N LYS A 319 17.46 14.57 -5.20
CA LYS A 319 18.88 14.51 -5.52
C LYS A 319 19.11 15.16 -6.88
N LEU A 320 19.90 16.24 -6.91
CA LEU A 320 20.37 16.84 -8.14
C LEU A 320 21.50 15.96 -8.72
N TRP A 321 21.43 15.70 -10.02
CA TRP A 321 22.37 14.82 -10.75
C TRP A 321 22.55 13.43 -10.11
N GLY A 322 21.51 12.96 -9.39
CA GLY A 322 21.51 11.63 -8.76
C GLY A 322 22.27 11.51 -7.42
N PHE A 323 23.05 12.51 -7.00
CA PHE A 323 23.88 12.40 -5.81
C PHE A 323 23.90 13.62 -4.87
N ILE A 324 23.59 14.84 -5.35
CA ILE A 324 23.58 16.03 -4.49
C ILE A 324 22.21 16.18 -3.80
N PRO A 325 22.10 16.04 -2.48
CA PRO A 325 20.86 16.25 -1.77
C PRO A 325 20.45 17.73 -1.88
N TRP A 326 19.24 17.98 -2.29
CA TRP A 326 18.63 19.29 -2.42
C TRP A 326 17.27 19.32 -1.76
N SER A 327 16.84 20.50 -1.32
CA SER A 327 15.49 20.65 -0.75
C SER A 327 14.85 21.94 -1.26
N VAL A 328 13.61 21.83 -1.67
CA VAL A 328 12.80 22.95 -2.11
C VAL A 328 11.60 23.08 -1.20
N LYS A 329 11.33 24.31 -0.74
CA LYS A 329 10.11 24.63 -0.01
C LYS A 329 9.02 24.99 -1.01
N ARG A 330 7.81 24.51 -0.76
CA ARG A 330 6.62 24.84 -1.53
C ARG A 330 5.45 25.11 -0.59
N GLU A 331 4.65 26.07 -0.96
CA GLU A 331 3.36 26.26 -0.30
C GLU A 331 2.36 25.20 -0.77
N VAL A 332 1.56 24.77 0.16
CA VAL A 332 0.40 23.92 -0.06
C VAL A 332 -0.82 24.72 0.38
N LEU A 333 -1.77 24.87 -0.51
CA LEU A 333 -3.05 25.51 -0.30
C LEU A 333 -4.14 24.45 -0.29
N ARG A 334 -4.96 24.42 0.78
CA ARG A 334 -6.09 23.49 0.93
C ARG A 334 -7.38 24.22 1.23
#